data_873037a51960131beab537059db91462
#
_entry.id   873037a51960131beab537059db91462
#
_cell.length_a   1.000
_cell.length_b   1.000
_cell.length_c   1.000
_cell.angle_alpha   90.00
_cell.angle_beta   90.00
_cell.angle_gamma   90.00
#
_symmetry.space_group_name_H-M   'P 1'
#
loop_
_entity.id
_entity.type
_entity.pdbx_description
1 polymer ?
#
loop_
_entity_poly.entity_id
_entity_poly.type
_entity_poly.pdbx_seq_one_letter_code
_entity_poly.pdbx_strand_id
1 'polypeptide(L)'
;MTIRPALAIVRTRIFIPKRRPAVDTCFNALFLDREHGLRATARGTEIDVRLPWYRSLPVSVVEVVAVSVDGKPVAAADTRFEINGKSFALDELPAQYHEFWFVLDSAVVRLPNLQLQPGSEHEVEVQLNVYPPYVPHLTWVTKVRQTIRAQQGAAE
;
A
#
# COMPACT_ATOMS: atom_id res chain seq x y z
N MET A 1 -38.68 39.57 -37.27
CA MET A 1 -37.31 39.70 -36.73
C MET A 1 -37.33 39.05 -35.34
N THR A 2 -36.93 37.79 -35.26
CA THR A 2 -37.07 36.95 -34.03
C THR A 2 -35.74 36.91 -33.33
N ILE A 3 -35.67 37.54 -32.16
CA ILE A 3 -34.48 37.54 -31.30
C ILE A 3 -34.47 36.25 -30.50
N ARG A 4 -33.48 35.40 -30.71
CA ARG A 4 -33.23 34.21 -29.87
C ARG A 4 -32.43 34.63 -28.62
N PRO A 5 -32.87 34.26 -27.40
CA PRO A 5 -32.05 34.49 -26.24
C PRO A 5 -30.85 33.50 -26.20
N ALA A 6 -29.67 34.05 -25.98
CA ALA A 6 -28.46 33.26 -25.77
C ALA A 6 -28.54 32.49 -24.45
N LEU A 7 -28.41 31.18 -24.55
CA LEU A 7 -28.35 30.30 -23.40
C LEU A 7 -26.98 30.49 -22.69
N ALA A 8 -27.01 31.15 -21.55
CA ALA A 8 -25.83 31.29 -20.69
C ALA A 8 -25.50 29.94 -20.08
N ILE A 9 -24.37 29.32 -20.49
CA ILE A 9 -23.84 28.12 -19.89
C ILE A 9 -23.22 28.53 -18.57
N VAL A 10 -23.94 28.29 -17.46
CA VAL A 10 -23.41 28.41 -16.10
C VAL A 10 -22.40 27.26 -15.91
N ARG A 11 -21.11 27.54 -16.02
CA ARG A 11 -20.06 26.62 -15.62
C ARG A 11 -20.01 26.56 -14.10
N THR A 12 -20.68 25.59 -13.52
CA THR A 12 -20.52 25.26 -12.12
C THR A 12 -19.07 24.81 -11.92
N ARG A 13 -18.24 25.65 -11.29
CA ARG A 13 -16.92 25.26 -10.82
C ARG A 13 -17.12 24.27 -9.69
N ILE A 14 -16.91 23.00 -9.95
CA ILE A 14 -16.77 22.00 -8.89
C ILE A 14 -15.53 22.37 -8.10
N PHE A 15 -15.73 22.83 -6.86
CA PHE A 15 -14.65 23.04 -5.90
C PHE A 15 -14.13 21.66 -5.49
N ILE A 16 -13.02 21.23 -6.10
CA ILE A 16 -12.27 20.08 -5.64
C ILE A 16 -11.38 20.59 -4.50
N PRO A 17 -11.65 20.21 -3.24
CA PRO A 17 -10.77 20.61 -2.15
C PRO A 17 -9.38 20.06 -2.45
N LYS A 18 -8.36 20.94 -2.45
CA LYS A 18 -6.95 20.53 -2.49
C LYS A 18 -6.76 19.52 -1.36
N ARG A 19 -6.49 18.26 -1.71
CA ARG A 19 -6.11 17.26 -0.72
C ARG A 19 -4.93 17.84 0.05
N ARG A 20 -5.08 17.96 1.36
CA ARG A 20 -3.95 18.30 2.23
C ARG A 20 -2.88 17.24 1.96
N PRO A 21 -1.61 17.64 1.78
CA PRO A 21 -0.55 16.65 1.67
C PRO A 21 -0.63 15.77 2.92
N ALA A 22 -0.60 14.45 2.74
CA ALA A 22 -0.51 13.53 3.86
C ALA A 22 0.67 13.99 4.73
N VAL A 23 0.45 14.18 6.02
CA VAL A 23 1.52 14.54 6.93
C VAL A 23 2.51 13.38 6.87
N ASP A 24 3.70 13.67 6.36
CA ASP A 24 4.77 12.69 6.26
C ASP A 24 5.26 12.42 7.68
N THR A 25 4.65 11.43 8.31
CA THR A 25 5.02 11.02 9.66
C THR A 25 6.28 10.17 9.61
N CYS A 26 7.03 10.11 10.71
CA CYS A 26 8.21 9.25 10.81
C CYS A 26 7.89 7.77 10.48
N PHE A 27 6.65 7.33 10.70
CA PHE A 27 6.19 6.01 10.33
C PHE A 27 6.10 5.80 8.81
N ASN A 28 5.74 6.83 8.03
CA ASN A 28 5.71 6.76 6.58
C ASN A 28 7.13 6.62 6.01
N ALA A 29 8.11 7.29 6.59
CA ALA A 29 9.50 7.23 6.15
C ALA A 29 10.13 5.83 6.35
N LEU A 30 9.66 5.08 7.34
CA LEU A 30 10.16 3.73 7.67
C LEU A 30 9.33 2.62 7.01
N PHE A 31 8.17 2.95 6.46
CA PHE A 31 7.21 1.96 5.96
C PHE A 31 7.73 1.17 4.76
N LEU A 32 8.37 1.84 3.81
CA LEU A 32 9.03 1.22 2.65
C LEU A 32 10.53 1.48 2.71
N ASP A 33 11.34 0.42 2.65
CA ASP A 33 12.79 0.54 2.51
C ASP A 33 13.13 0.96 1.06
N ARG A 34 13.82 2.08 0.90
CA ARG A 34 14.19 2.62 -0.41
C ARG A 34 15.24 1.81 -1.14
N GLU A 35 16.06 1.09 -0.41
CA GLU A 35 17.20 0.36 -0.98
C GLU A 35 16.88 -1.13 -1.18
N HIS A 36 16.14 -1.74 -0.26
CA HIS A 36 15.94 -3.19 -0.23
C HIS A 36 14.45 -3.59 -0.24
N GLY A 37 13.54 -2.61 -0.25
CA GLY A 37 12.10 -2.83 -0.11
C GLY A 37 11.41 -3.42 -1.33
N LEU A 38 12.09 -3.54 -2.49
CA LEU A 38 11.51 -4.10 -3.71
C LEU A 38 12.42 -5.21 -4.25
N ARG A 39 11.89 -6.41 -4.38
CA ARG A 39 12.64 -7.57 -4.91
C ARG A 39 11.91 -8.24 -6.06
N ALA A 40 12.67 -8.58 -7.10
CA ALA A 40 12.23 -9.44 -8.20
C ALA A 40 12.67 -10.88 -7.89
N THR A 41 11.71 -11.80 -7.76
CA THR A 41 11.94 -13.22 -7.45
C THR A 41 11.31 -14.11 -8.50
N ALA A 42 11.67 -15.39 -8.52
CA ALA A 42 11.02 -16.39 -9.39
C ALA A 42 9.50 -16.53 -9.11
N ARG A 43 9.07 -16.16 -7.89
CA ARG A 43 7.67 -16.26 -7.43
C ARG A 43 6.89 -14.93 -7.59
N GLY A 44 7.42 -13.97 -8.34
CA GLY A 44 6.82 -12.66 -8.55
C GLY A 44 7.61 -11.52 -7.90
N THR A 45 6.96 -10.40 -7.72
CA THR A 45 7.52 -9.22 -7.08
C THR A 45 7.17 -9.20 -5.60
N GLU A 46 8.14 -8.84 -4.78
CA GLU A 46 8.00 -8.70 -3.33
C GLU A 46 8.24 -7.25 -2.92
N ILE A 47 7.38 -6.73 -2.07
CA ILE A 47 7.50 -5.40 -1.47
C ILE A 47 7.58 -5.58 0.04
N ASP A 48 8.73 -5.24 0.64
CA ASP A 48 8.90 -5.25 2.08
C ASP A 48 8.25 -4.02 2.70
N VAL A 49 7.41 -4.26 3.69
CA VAL A 49 6.72 -3.21 4.44
C VAL A 49 6.98 -3.37 5.93
N ARG A 50 7.13 -2.24 6.61
CA ARG A 50 7.23 -2.17 8.07
C ARG A 50 5.89 -1.80 8.67
N LEU A 51 5.60 -2.29 9.88
CA LEU A 51 4.40 -1.90 10.61
C LEU A 51 4.43 -0.38 10.88
N PRO A 52 3.48 0.40 10.33
CA PRO A 52 3.47 1.85 10.54
C PRO A 52 2.80 2.22 11.87
N TRP A 53 3.25 1.55 12.94
CA TRP A 53 2.76 1.72 14.29
C TRP A 53 3.87 1.50 15.30
N TYR A 54 3.74 2.06 16.51
CA TYR A 54 4.79 2.07 17.53
C TYR A 54 4.88 0.80 18.37
N ARG A 55 3.96 -0.14 18.22
CA ARG A 55 3.93 -1.42 18.94
C ARG A 55 3.34 -2.53 18.08
N SER A 56 3.67 -3.76 18.44
CA SER A 56 3.17 -4.96 17.77
C SER A 56 1.65 -5.05 17.82
N LEU A 57 1.04 -5.51 16.74
CA LEU A 57 -0.39 -5.64 16.57
C LEU A 57 -0.77 -7.00 15.97
N PRO A 58 -1.95 -7.53 16.28
CA PRO A 58 -2.46 -8.70 15.58
C PRO A 58 -2.70 -8.37 14.10
N VAL A 59 -2.44 -9.32 13.23
CA VAL A 59 -2.60 -9.15 11.77
C VAL A 59 -4.06 -8.84 11.38
N SER A 60 -5.02 -9.29 12.19
CA SER A 60 -6.45 -9.03 11.97
C SER A 60 -6.85 -7.55 11.96
N VAL A 61 -6.00 -6.65 12.49
CA VAL A 61 -6.26 -5.20 12.49
C VAL A 61 -5.50 -4.47 11.39
N VAL A 62 -4.95 -5.22 10.43
CA VAL A 62 -4.21 -4.69 9.29
C VAL A 62 -5.01 -4.91 8.01
N GLU A 63 -5.08 -3.89 7.18
CA GLU A 63 -5.75 -3.93 5.87
C GLU A 63 -4.80 -3.38 4.80
N VAL A 64 -4.47 -4.17 3.80
CA VAL A 64 -3.80 -3.69 2.59
C VAL A 64 -4.87 -3.17 1.63
N VAL A 65 -4.99 -1.84 1.55
CA VAL A 65 -6.08 -1.17 0.81
C VAL A 65 -5.79 -1.10 -0.68
N ALA A 66 -4.56 -0.75 -1.04
CA ALA A 66 -4.17 -0.59 -2.43
C ALA A 66 -2.67 -0.82 -2.61
N VAL A 67 -2.32 -1.43 -3.73
CA VAL A 67 -0.95 -1.57 -4.22
C VAL A 67 -0.94 -1.18 -5.68
N SER A 68 0.03 -0.36 -6.09
CA SER A 68 0.27 -0.09 -7.50
C SER A 68 1.77 -0.07 -7.81
N VAL A 69 2.11 -0.44 -9.03
CA VAL A 69 3.47 -0.38 -9.56
C VAL A 69 3.43 0.33 -10.90
N ASP A 70 4.26 1.36 -11.06
CA ASP A 70 4.32 2.22 -12.26
C ASP A 70 2.93 2.79 -12.64
N GLY A 71 2.16 3.19 -11.62
CA GLY A 71 0.82 3.74 -11.80
C GLY A 71 -0.26 2.72 -12.15
N LYS A 72 0.08 1.43 -12.24
CA LYS A 72 -0.87 0.34 -12.53
C LYS A 72 -1.32 -0.31 -11.22
N PRO A 73 -2.62 -0.25 -10.87
CA PRO A 73 -3.13 -0.91 -9.68
C PRO A 73 -3.06 -2.42 -9.82
N VAL A 74 -2.70 -3.10 -8.73
CA VAL A 74 -2.73 -4.56 -8.62
C VAL A 74 -4.01 -4.98 -7.90
N ALA A 75 -4.72 -5.97 -8.46
CA ALA A 75 -5.94 -6.47 -7.86
C ALA A 75 -5.66 -7.16 -6.50
N ALA A 76 -6.60 -7.06 -5.58
CA ALA A 76 -6.49 -7.72 -4.28
C ALA A 76 -6.33 -9.24 -4.41
N ALA A 77 -6.99 -9.86 -5.40
CA ALA A 77 -6.87 -11.29 -5.69
C ALA A 77 -5.46 -11.70 -6.16
N ASP A 78 -4.71 -10.75 -6.74
CA ASP A 78 -3.34 -10.93 -7.22
C ASP A 78 -2.29 -10.44 -6.19
N THR A 79 -2.72 -10.21 -4.96
CA THR A 79 -1.87 -9.73 -3.87
C THR A 79 -1.91 -10.71 -2.70
N ARG A 80 -0.76 -11.01 -2.14
CA ARG A 80 -0.61 -11.83 -0.94
C ARG A 80 0.10 -11.04 0.14
N PHE A 81 -0.25 -11.30 1.39
CA PHE A 81 0.43 -10.74 2.55
C PHE A 81 1.17 -11.85 3.28
N GLU A 82 2.48 -11.72 3.38
CA GLU A 82 3.33 -12.73 4.00
C GLU A 82 3.97 -12.19 5.27
N ILE A 83 3.86 -12.95 6.33
CA ILE A 83 4.43 -12.62 7.64
C ILE A 83 4.67 -13.91 8.45
N ASN A 84 5.73 -13.93 9.23
CA ASN A 84 6.11 -15.06 10.09
C ASN A 84 6.18 -16.40 9.33
N GLY A 85 6.62 -16.37 8.06
CA GLY A 85 6.70 -17.56 7.22
C GLY A 85 5.35 -18.08 6.70
N LYS A 86 4.27 -17.33 6.87
CA LYS A 86 2.92 -17.66 6.40
C LYS A 86 2.48 -16.69 5.32
N SER A 87 1.65 -17.16 4.38
CA SER A 87 1.12 -16.38 3.26
C SER A 87 -0.40 -16.36 3.34
N PHE A 88 -0.99 -15.18 3.32
CA PHE A 88 -2.43 -14.96 3.41
C PHE A 88 -2.97 -14.23 2.18
N ALA A 89 -4.18 -14.55 1.75
CA ALA A 89 -4.95 -13.68 0.89
C ALA A 89 -5.40 -12.44 1.69
N LEU A 90 -5.67 -11.32 1.02
CA LEU A 90 -6.00 -10.08 1.75
C LEU A 90 -7.32 -10.19 2.52
N ASP A 91 -8.27 -10.96 2.04
CA ASP A 91 -9.56 -11.23 2.69
C ASP A 91 -9.47 -12.19 3.89
N GLU A 92 -8.34 -12.90 4.04
CA GLU A 92 -8.08 -13.76 5.19
C GLU A 92 -7.51 -12.99 6.39
N LEU A 93 -6.96 -11.78 6.19
CA LEU A 93 -6.30 -11.01 7.25
C LEU A 93 -7.22 -10.72 8.45
N PRO A 94 -8.51 -10.36 8.30
CA PRO A 94 -9.38 -10.07 9.43
C PRO A 94 -9.58 -11.24 10.40
N ALA A 95 -9.35 -12.47 9.94
CA ALA A 95 -9.46 -13.67 10.77
C ALA A 95 -8.17 -14.01 11.54
N GLN A 96 -7.06 -13.30 11.28
CA GLN A 96 -5.73 -13.62 11.84
C GLN A 96 -5.46 -12.90 13.17
N TYR A 97 -6.31 -13.09 14.17
CA TYR A 97 -6.19 -12.44 15.48
C TYR A 97 -5.19 -13.13 16.44
N HIS A 98 -4.72 -14.31 16.13
CA HIS A 98 -3.62 -15.01 16.86
C HIS A 98 -2.26 -14.82 16.21
N GLU A 99 -2.20 -14.31 14.98
CA GLU A 99 -0.98 -13.97 14.29
C GLU A 99 -0.60 -12.52 14.60
N PHE A 100 0.65 -12.28 15.03
CA PHE A 100 1.10 -10.94 15.40
C PHE A 100 2.15 -10.42 14.43
N TRP A 101 2.03 -9.17 14.05
CA TRP A 101 3.08 -8.41 13.39
C TRP A 101 3.87 -7.69 14.46
N PHE A 102 5.09 -8.16 14.70
CA PHE A 102 5.99 -7.54 15.65
C PHE A 102 6.60 -6.27 15.05
N VAL A 103 6.75 -5.23 15.87
CA VAL A 103 7.12 -3.89 15.40
C VAL A 103 8.50 -3.83 14.72
N LEU A 104 9.39 -4.77 15.03
CA LEU A 104 10.72 -4.85 14.41
C LEU A 104 10.76 -5.71 13.14
N ASP A 105 9.71 -6.49 12.88
CA ASP A 105 9.67 -7.40 11.76
C ASP A 105 9.14 -6.72 10.50
N SER A 106 9.61 -7.18 9.34
CA SER A 106 9.02 -6.84 8.05
C SER A 106 7.93 -7.83 7.68
N ALA A 107 6.88 -7.34 7.04
CA ALA A 107 5.97 -8.16 6.27
C ALA A 107 6.27 -7.98 4.77
N VAL A 108 5.83 -8.92 3.96
CA VAL A 108 6.00 -8.89 2.51
C VAL A 108 4.64 -8.79 1.84
N VAL A 109 4.46 -7.79 1.01
CA VAL A 109 3.36 -7.74 0.04
C VAL A 109 3.88 -8.39 -1.24
N ARG A 110 3.38 -9.59 -1.53
CA ARG A 110 3.78 -10.35 -2.73
C ARG A 110 2.78 -10.16 -3.85
N LEU A 111 3.31 -9.96 -5.06
CA LEU A 111 2.58 -9.81 -6.30
C LEU A 111 2.99 -10.95 -7.26
N PRO A 112 2.34 -12.13 -7.17
CA PRO A 112 2.78 -13.33 -7.90
C PRO A 112 2.74 -13.19 -9.42
N ASN A 113 1.80 -12.39 -9.92
CA ASN A 113 1.57 -12.22 -11.36
C ASN A 113 2.34 -11.03 -11.96
N LEU A 114 3.15 -10.33 -11.15
CA LEU A 114 3.98 -9.22 -11.61
C LEU A 114 5.45 -9.63 -11.58
N GLN A 115 6.11 -9.59 -12.74
CA GLN A 115 7.53 -9.83 -12.88
C GLN A 115 8.25 -8.53 -13.22
N LEU A 116 9.18 -8.12 -12.37
CA LEU A 116 10.04 -6.97 -12.61
C LEU A 116 11.45 -7.42 -13.01
N GLN A 117 12.15 -6.55 -13.72
CA GLN A 117 13.56 -6.77 -14.08
C GLN A 117 14.43 -6.35 -12.88
N PRO A 118 15.33 -7.20 -12.38
CA PRO A 118 16.32 -6.79 -11.39
C PRO A 118 17.16 -5.61 -11.90
N GLY A 119 17.41 -4.65 -11.04
CA GLY A 119 18.17 -3.43 -11.37
C GLY A 119 17.35 -2.30 -11.98
N SER A 120 16.11 -2.53 -12.42
CA SER A 120 15.21 -1.47 -12.92
C SER A 120 14.57 -0.68 -11.78
N GLU A 121 14.26 0.58 -12.04
CA GLU A 121 13.56 1.47 -11.09
C GLU A 121 12.07 1.47 -11.38
N HIS A 122 11.27 1.38 -10.32
CA HIS A 122 9.82 1.36 -10.39
C HIS A 122 9.21 2.28 -9.36
N GLU A 123 8.12 2.96 -9.72
CA GLU A 123 7.30 3.70 -8.77
C GLU A 123 6.36 2.70 -8.07
N VAL A 124 6.54 2.54 -6.76
CA VAL A 124 5.72 1.67 -5.92
C VAL A 124 4.85 2.53 -5.01
N GLU A 125 3.55 2.28 -5.02
CA GLU A 125 2.62 2.86 -4.07
C GLU A 125 1.94 1.75 -3.27
N VAL A 126 1.97 1.89 -1.94
CA VAL A 126 1.25 0.99 -1.03
C VAL A 126 0.42 1.82 -0.07
N GLN A 127 -0.86 1.47 0.08
CA GLN A 127 -1.72 2.00 1.12
C GLN A 127 -2.10 0.88 2.08
N LEU A 128 -1.84 1.12 3.36
CA LEU A 128 -2.14 0.21 4.45
C LEU A 128 -2.89 0.97 5.54
N ASN A 129 -3.96 0.38 6.03
CA ASN A 129 -4.70 0.87 7.18
C ASN A 129 -4.44 -0.04 8.38
N VAL A 130 -4.35 0.58 9.55
CA VAL A 130 -4.25 -0.12 10.82
C VAL A 130 -5.38 0.34 11.74
N TYR A 131 -6.03 -0.62 12.40
CA TYR A 131 -7.15 -0.40 13.33
C TYR A 131 -6.74 -0.83 14.74
N PRO A 132 -6.00 0.02 15.51
CA PRO A 132 -5.48 -0.37 16.82
C PRO A 132 -6.63 -0.73 17.77
N PRO A 133 -6.67 -1.96 18.34
CA PRO A 133 -7.85 -2.44 19.07
C PRO A 133 -8.09 -1.71 20.41
N TYR A 134 -7.07 -1.00 20.89
CA TYR A 134 -7.12 -0.24 22.15
C TYR A 134 -7.39 1.27 21.94
N VAL A 135 -7.57 1.72 20.69
CA VAL A 135 -7.96 3.10 20.35
C VAL A 135 -9.26 3.06 19.56
N PRO A 136 -10.41 3.20 20.23
CA PRO A 136 -11.72 3.12 19.57
C PRO A 136 -11.85 4.12 18.41
N HIS A 137 -12.42 3.68 17.30
CA HIS A 137 -12.74 4.48 16.11
C HIS A 137 -11.53 5.11 15.38
N LEU A 138 -10.30 4.68 15.72
CA LEU A 138 -9.12 5.14 14.99
C LEU A 138 -8.87 4.24 13.78
N THR A 139 -8.78 4.85 12.60
CA THR A 139 -8.16 4.26 11.41
C THR A 139 -6.86 5.01 11.14
N TRP A 140 -5.74 4.32 11.29
CA TRP A 140 -4.45 4.88 10.94
C TRP A 140 -4.13 4.55 9.49
N VAL A 141 -4.16 5.57 8.63
CA VAL A 141 -3.93 5.42 7.19
C VAL A 141 -2.49 5.75 6.86
N THR A 142 -1.77 4.79 6.29
CA THR A 142 -0.44 4.98 5.74
C THR A 142 -0.50 4.77 4.24
N LYS A 143 -0.14 5.79 3.48
CA LYS A 143 -0.04 5.74 2.03
C LYS A 143 1.31 6.30 1.62
N VAL A 144 2.15 5.46 1.03
CA VAL A 144 3.50 5.81 0.60
C VAL A 144 3.67 5.50 -0.87
N ARG A 145 4.26 6.46 -1.59
CA ARG A 145 4.67 6.32 -2.98
C ARG A 145 6.16 6.64 -3.07
N GLN A 146 6.92 5.72 -3.62
CA GLN A 146 8.37 5.86 -3.75
C GLN A 146 8.87 5.21 -5.04
N THR A 147 9.93 5.79 -5.62
CA THR A 147 10.71 5.13 -6.65
C THR A 147 11.78 4.27 -6.00
N ILE A 148 11.74 2.96 -6.27
CA ILE A 148 12.63 1.97 -5.68
C ILE A 148 13.24 1.14 -6.79
N ARG A 149 14.54 0.81 -6.66
CA ARG A 149 15.23 -0.10 -7.55
C ARG A 149 14.94 -1.55 -7.15
N ALA A 150 14.45 -2.36 -8.09
CA ALA A 150 14.21 -3.77 -7.87
C ALA A 150 15.53 -4.52 -7.65
N GLN A 151 15.69 -5.15 -6.50
CA GLN A 151 16.82 -6.01 -6.20
C GLN A 151 16.57 -7.43 -6.72
N GLN A 152 17.65 -8.17 -7.00
CA GLN A 152 17.52 -9.59 -7.24
C GLN A 152 17.13 -10.29 -5.94
N GLY A 153 15.96 -10.92 -5.91
CA GLY A 153 15.57 -11.76 -4.78
C GLY A 153 16.35 -13.08 -4.76
N ALA A 154 16.39 -13.73 -3.61
CA ALA A 154 16.99 -15.05 -3.49
C ALA A 154 16.27 -16.03 -4.42
N ALA A 155 17.04 -16.84 -5.14
CA ALA A 155 16.51 -18.01 -5.84
C ALA A 155 16.22 -19.08 -4.76
N GLU A 156 14.95 -19.30 -4.45
CA GLU A 156 14.49 -20.47 -3.70
C GLU A 156 14.18 -21.62 -4.65
#